data_d48e207afedcf4f2ce15e2b6268021bb
#
_entry.id   d48e207afedcf4f2ce15e2b6268021bb
#
_cell.length_a   1.000
_cell.length_b   1.000
_cell.length_c   1.000
_cell.angle_alpha   90.00
_cell.angle_beta   90.00
_cell.angle_gamma   90.00
#
_symmetry.space_group_name_H-M   'P 1'
#
loop_
_entity.id
_entity.type
_entity.pdbx_description
1 polymer ?
#
loop_
_entity_poly.entity_id
_entity_poly.type
_entity_poly.pdbx_seq_one_letter_code
_entity_poly.pdbx_strand_id
1 'polypeptide(L)'
;EMILAANDLPDRRDRQNIARATKGAALAVRAKVLLYSASPLNNPLPNDPDKFTDFVDDQGRILMSQTYDESKWARAAAAAKDVIDLGRYELHIADYQDKGDNTYPATVKPPYNAKYSTKNFPDGWANIDPFESYRSIFNGDLYANENEELIFTRGNNSLADQVNYLVRNQMPTFAGGENRHGLTAKQCDAYDMANGDAFNLQHFLDTCDASKRFVTEDEYKAGKYPQLRPNVWKEYANREPRFYASVAFSGAFWPFASAKDAEYRNQQIWYYRGNKEGRKNGSDKWIPTGIGMMKFINPNDCNTNNGKIYDKVDVAIRYADILLMYAEALNELTPGNSYEVTNWQGETMVVSRNTEEMSKSVSRVRIRAGMPDYEQE
;
A
#
# COMPACT_ATOMS: atom_id res chain seq x y z
N GLU A 1 -1.89 -7.47 28.19
CA GLU A 1 -1.47 -6.05 28.28
C GLU A 1 -2.26 -5.16 27.32
N MET A 2 -2.38 -5.47 26.01
CA MET A 2 -3.12 -4.64 25.04
C MET A 2 -4.60 -4.52 25.34
N ILE A 3 -5.25 -5.54 25.91
CA ILE A 3 -6.64 -5.47 26.37
C ILE A 3 -6.78 -4.51 27.55
N LEU A 4 -5.88 -4.59 28.54
CA LEU A 4 -5.88 -3.65 29.66
C LEU A 4 -5.69 -2.22 29.19
N ALA A 5 -4.73 -1.99 28.27
CA ALA A 5 -4.53 -0.68 27.68
C ALA A 5 -5.78 -0.19 26.91
N ALA A 6 -6.47 -1.06 26.18
CA ALA A 6 -7.69 -0.70 25.44
C ALA A 6 -8.83 -0.25 26.35
N ASN A 7 -8.93 -0.78 27.57
CA ASN A 7 -9.95 -0.38 28.54
C ASN A 7 -9.76 1.06 29.03
N ASP A 8 -8.50 1.52 29.16
CA ASP A 8 -8.16 2.83 29.70
C ASP A 8 -7.96 3.91 28.62
N LEU A 9 -7.78 3.50 27.36
CA LEU A 9 -7.51 4.42 26.25
C LEU A 9 -8.81 4.99 25.67
N PRO A 10 -8.80 6.28 25.27
CA PRO A 10 -9.96 6.88 24.60
C PRO A 10 -10.16 6.33 23.20
N ASP A 11 -11.37 6.44 22.68
CA ASP A 11 -11.73 6.01 21.33
C ASP A 11 -11.08 6.88 20.25
N ARG A 12 -10.96 8.18 20.50
CA ARG A 12 -10.37 9.16 19.57
C ARG A 12 -9.46 10.15 20.29
N ARG A 13 -8.57 10.76 19.54
CA ARG A 13 -7.72 11.87 19.96
C ARG A 13 -8.02 13.11 19.13
N ASP A 14 -7.86 14.28 19.73
CA ASP A 14 -7.90 15.55 19.01
C ASP A 14 -6.67 15.71 18.09
N ARG A 15 -6.71 16.75 17.24
CA ARG A 15 -5.65 17.02 16.25
C ARG A 15 -4.26 17.17 16.90
N GLN A 16 -4.17 17.76 18.10
CA GLN A 16 -2.89 17.99 18.77
C GLN A 16 -2.30 16.70 19.36
N ASN A 17 -3.14 15.73 19.64
CA ASN A 17 -2.79 14.47 20.29
C ASN A 17 -2.91 13.26 19.35
N ILE A 18 -3.05 13.48 18.03
CA ILE A 18 -3.36 12.44 17.05
C ILE A 18 -2.36 11.26 17.03
N ALA A 19 -1.12 11.50 17.44
CA ALA A 19 -0.07 10.47 17.52
C ALA A 19 -0.09 9.67 18.83
N ARG A 20 -0.98 10.01 19.78
CA ARG A 20 -1.11 9.24 21.01
C ARG A 20 -2.03 8.04 20.78
N ALA A 21 -1.73 6.93 21.47
CA ALA A 21 -2.50 5.70 21.36
C ALA A 21 -3.99 5.92 21.69
N THR A 22 -4.82 5.18 20.96
CA THR A 22 -6.27 5.05 21.16
C THR A 22 -6.61 3.60 21.50
N LYS A 23 -7.84 3.33 21.91
CA LYS A 23 -8.37 1.97 22.07
C LYS A 23 -8.14 1.13 20.82
N GLY A 24 -8.52 1.66 19.66
CA GLY A 24 -8.33 0.97 18.38
C GLY A 24 -6.87 0.70 18.06
N ALA A 25 -5.95 1.61 18.39
CA ALA A 25 -4.51 1.39 18.20
C ALA A 25 -4.00 0.21 19.06
N ALA A 26 -4.43 0.11 20.34
CA ALA A 26 -4.05 -1.01 21.20
C ALA A 26 -4.58 -2.35 20.67
N LEU A 27 -5.85 -2.39 20.24
CA LEU A 27 -6.45 -3.60 19.66
C LEU A 27 -5.82 -3.98 18.32
N ALA A 28 -5.49 -3.01 17.47
CA ALA A 28 -4.81 -3.24 16.21
C ALA A 28 -3.39 -3.80 16.38
N VAL A 29 -2.65 -3.30 17.37
CA VAL A 29 -1.34 -3.89 17.75
C VAL A 29 -1.53 -5.32 18.23
N ARG A 30 -2.56 -5.61 19.06
CA ARG A 30 -2.88 -6.97 19.48
C ARG A 30 -3.14 -7.88 18.28
N ALA A 31 -3.97 -7.45 17.33
CA ALA A 31 -4.26 -8.21 16.12
C ALA A 31 -2.98 -8.54 15.34
N LYS A 32 -2.13 -7.54 15.12
CA LYS A 32 -0.87 -7.69 14.39
C LYS A 32 0.09 -8.66 15.09
N VAL A 33 0.26 -8.55 16.43
CA VAL A 33 1.12 -9.45 17.20
C VAL A 33 0.61 -10.89 17.13
N LEU A 34 -0.70 -11.11 17.26
CA LEU A 34 -1.30 -12.43 17.18
C LEU A 34 -1.18 -13.05 15.78
N LEU A 35 -1.33 -12.25 14.72
CA LEU A 35 -1.10 -12.68 13.34
C LEU A 35 0.35 -13.15 13.14
N TYR A 36 1.33 -12.35 13.59
CA TYR A 36 2.73 -12.75 13.51
C TYR A 36 3.03 -14.00 14.35
N SER A 37 2.40 -14.15 15.52
CA SER A 37 2.52 -15.36 16.35
C SER A 37 1.95 -16.60 15.65
N ALA A 38 0.94 -16.44 14.80
CA ALA A 38 0.33 -17.54 14.04
C ALA A 38 1.11 -17.87 12.76
N SER A 39 1.91 -16.93 12.23
CA SER A 39 2.62 -17.10 10.97
C SER A 39 3.68 -18.22 11.02
N PRO A 40 4.05 -18.82 9.87
CA PRO A 40 5.05 -19.89 9.80
C PRO A 40 6.42 -19.54 10.39
N LEU A 41 6.72 -18.26 10.56
CA LEU A 41 7.95 -17.81 11.23
C LEU A 41 7.95 -18.13 12.74
N ASN A 42 6.76 -18.12 13.38
CA ASN A 42 6.60 -18.28 14.83
C ASN A 42 5.70 -19.48 15.21
N ASN A 43 5.19 -20.20 14.22
CA ASN A 43 4.31 -21.34 14.38
C ASN A 43 4.71 -22.38 13.31
N PRO A 44 5.34 -23.52 13.69
CA PRO A 44 5.84 -24.49 12.73
C PRO A 44 4.70 -24.96 11.80
N LEU A 45 5.03 -25.24 10.55
CA LEU A 45 4.04 -25.82 9.65
C LEU A 45 3.79 -27.29 10.03
N PRO A 46 2.58 -27.84 9.76
CA PRO A 46 2.29 -29.23 10.05
C PRO A 46 3.24 -30.22 9.39
N ASN A 47 3.82 -29.85 8.23
CA ASN A 47 4.79 -30.63 7.47
C ASN A 47 6.25 -30.31 7.77
N ASP A 48 6.53 -29.41 8.71
CA ASP A 48 7.87 -29.03 9.17
C ASP A 48 7.88 -28.93 10.72
N PRO A 49 7.57 -30.06 11.44
CA PRO A 49 7.34 -30.04 12.87
C PRO A 49 8.62 -29.82 13.70
N ASP A 50 9.79 -30.05 13.11
CA ASP A 50 11.06 -30.00 13.83
C ASP A 50 11.77 -28.65 13.73
N LYS A 51 11.13 -27.65 13.10
CA LYS A 51 11.76 -26.35 12.76
C LYS A 51 12.35 -25.59 13.95
N PHE A 52 11.76 -25.74 15.16
CA PHE A 52 12.16 -24.98 16.35
C PHE A 52 12.56 -25.87 17.53
N THR A 53 12.86 -27.15 17.31
CA THR A 53 13.18 -28.10 18.38
C THR A 53 14.40 -27.72 19.19
N ASP A 54 15.38 -27.07 18.57
CA ASP A 54 16.61 -26.62 19.22
C ASP A 54 16.54 -25.18 19.76
N PHE A 55 15.35 -24.51 19.62
CA PHE A 55 15.21 -23.13 20.04
C PHE A 55 14.82 -23.03 21.50
N VAL A 56 15.82 -23.26 22.35
CA VAL A 56 15.72 -23.24 23.82
C VAL A 56 16.75 -22.28 24.40
N ASP A 57 16.50 -21.75 25.60
CA ASP A 57 17.49 -20.94 26.31
C ASP A 57 18.52 -21.82 27.04
N ASP A 58 19.46 -21.18 27.75
CA ASP A 58 20.50 -21.81 28.53
C ASP A 58 19.98 -22.66 29.74
N GLN A 59 18.71 -22.48 30.09
CA GLN A 59 18.02 -23.26 31.12
C GLN A 59 17.11 -24.35 30.53
N GLY A 60 17.15 -24.56 29.22
CA GLY A 60 16.31 -25.53 28.50
C GLY A 60 14.85 -25.11 28.34
N ARG A 61 14.50 -23.84 28.54
CA ARG A 61 13.14 -23.35 28.36
C ARG A 61 12.85 -23.11 26.88
N ILE A 62 11.75 -23.64 26.42
CA ILE A 62 11.28 -23.49 25.03
C ILE A 62 10.95 -22.02 24.78
N LEU A 63 11.64 -21.41 23.81
CA LEU A 63 11.44 -20.00 23.42
C LEU A 63 10.40 -19.79 22.34
N MET A 64 10.14 -20.82 21.53
CA MET A 64 9.13 -20.81 20.47
C MET A 64 8.33 -22.11 20.44
N SER A 65 7.08 -22.01 19.97
CA SER A 65 6.22 -23.19 19.79
C SER A 65 6.91 -24.22 18.91
N GLN A 66 7.05 -25.45 19.39
CA GLN A 66 7.66 -26.58 18.69
C GLN A 66 6.63 -27.41 17.92
N THR A 67 5.36 -27.11 18.09
CA THR A 67 4.24 -27.79 17.41
C THR A 67 3.33 -26.77 16.77
N TYR A 68 2.76 -27.15 15.62
CA TYR A 68 1.75 -26.34 14.95
C TYR A 68 0.52 -26.19 15.85
N ASP A 69 0.05 -24.95 15.97
CA ASP A 69 -1.17 -24.60 16.71
C ASP A 69 -2.06 -23.73 15.82
N GLU A 70 -3.06 -24.35 15.17
CA GLU A 70 -4.02 -23.65 14.29
C GLU A 70 -4.87 -22.63 15.06
N SER A 71 -5.10 -22.84 16.37
CA SER A 71 -5.86 -21.89 17.19
C SER A 71 -5.23 -20.50 17.27
N LYS A 72 -3.94 -20.35 16.97
CA LYS A 72 -3.28 -19.05 16.86
C LYS A 72 -3.90 -18.20 15.75
N TRP A 73 -4.25 -18.81 14.61
CA TRP A 73 -4.93 -18.12 13.52
C TRP A 73 -6.33 -17.67 13.94
N ALA A 74 -7.08 -18.54 14.65
CA ALA A 74 -8.39 -18.17 15.18
C ALA A 74 -8.30 -16.97 16.16
N ARG A 75 -7.28 -16.96 17.03
CA ARG A 75 -7.03 -15.80 17.92
C ARG A 75 -6.65 -14.54 17.16
N ALA A 76 -5.90 -14.67 16.08
CA ALA A 76 -5.55 -13.54 15.22
C ALA A 76 -6.79 -12.98 14.50
N ALA A 77 -7.63 -13.85 13.95
CA ALA A 77 -8.89 -13.46 13.32
C ALA A 77 -9.83 -12.76 14.31
N ALA A 78 -10.02 -13.33 15.51
CA ALA A 78 -10.81 -12.69 16.57
C ALA A 78 -10.29 -11.30 16.95
N ALA A 79 -8.97 -11.14 17.07
CA ALA A 79 -8.36 -9.85 17.41
C ALA A 79 -8.50 -8.81 16.27
N ALA A 80 -8.45 -9.22 15.02
CA ALA A 80 -8.72 -8.31 13.89
C ALA A 80 -10.22 -7.94 13.85
N LYS A 81 -11.09 -8.91 14.10
CA LYS A 81 -12.54 -8.69 14.21
C LYS A 81 -12.90 -7.70 15.32
N ASP A 82 -12.22 -7.76 16.47
CA ASP A 82 -12.37 -6.80 17.57
C ASP A 82 -12.19 -5.34 17.09
N VAL A 83 -11.23 -5.08 16.20
CA VAL A 83 -11.02 -3.74 15.63
C VAL A 83 -12.11 -3.36 14.64
N ILE A 84 -12.56 -4.32 13.81
CA ILE A 84 -13.65 -4.11 12.85
C ILE A 84 -14.94 -3.77 13.60
N ASP A 85 -15.26 -4.51 14.64
CA ASP A 85 -16.50 -4.37 15.41
C ASP A 85 -16.56 -3.10 16.28
N LEU A 86 -15.44 -2.41 16.48
CA LEU A 86 -15.47 -1.06 17.03
C LEU A 86 -16.31 -0.10 16.19
N GLY A 87 -16.45 -0.33 14.88
CA GLY A 87 -17.21 0.53 13.97
C GLY A 87 -16.68 1.97 13.91
N ARG A 88 -15.36 2.17 14.08
CA ARG A 88 -14.73 3.49 14.18
C ARG A 88 -13.92 3.88 12.95
N TYR A 89 -13.63 2.92 12.10
CA TYR A 89 -12.74 3.07 10.97
C TYR A 89 -13.43 2.71 9.66
N GLU A 90 -13.13 3.49 8.63
CA GLU A 90 -13.61 3.26 7.27
C GLU A 90 -12.45 3.33 6.28
N LEU A 91 -12.56 2.65 5.15
CA LEU A 91 -11.58 2.83 4.07
C LEU A 91 -11.71 4.25 3.51
N HIS A 92 -10.60 4.96 3.44
CA HIS A 92 -10.58 6.26 2.81
C HIS A 92 -10.92 6.16 1.32
N ILE A 93 -11.84 6.98 0.86
CA ILE A 93 -12.21 7.15 -0.54
C ILE A 93 -12.10 8.63 -0.91
N ALA A 94 -11.53 8.91 -2.06
CA ALA A 94 -11.55 10.23 -2.68
C ALA A 94 -12.61 10.25 -3.77
N ASP A 95 -13.42 11.29 -3.81
CA ASP A 95 -14.39 11.50 -4.87
C ASP A 95 -13.69 11.69 -6.21
N TYR A 96 -14.32 11.17 -7.26
CA TYR A 96 -13.83 11.40 -8.61
C TYR A 96 -13.87 12.90 -8.94
N GLN A 97 -12.75 13.42 -9.37
CA GLN A 97 -12.62 14.81 -9.85
C GLN A 97 -12.00 14.81 -11.24
N ASP A 98 -12.62 15.51 -12.16
CA ASP A 98 -11.99 15.83 -13.44
C ASP A 98 -10.97 16.94 -13.22
N LYS A 99 -9.69 16.58 -13.15
CA LYS A 99 -8.59 17.53 -12.91
C LYS A 99 -8.08 18.20 -14.19
N GLY A 100 -8.68 17.88 -15.34
CA GLY A 100 -8.21 18.34 -16.66
C GLY A 100 -6.84 17.75 -17.04
N ASP A 101 -6.41 18.05 -18.27
CA ASP A 101 -5.21 17.45 -18.88
C ASP A 101 -3.88 17.99 -18.34
N ASN A 102 -3.89 19.01 -17.49
CA ASN A 102 -2.68 19.72 -17.05
C ASN A 102 -2.12 19.24 -15.72
N THR A 103 -2.81 18.33 -15.03
CA THR A 103 -2.34 17.74 -13.77
C THR A 103 -1.93 16.29 -14.00
N TYR A 104 -0.65 16.00 -13.79
CA TYR A 104 -0.19 14.60 -13.91
C TYR A 104 -0.05 13.93 -12.55
N PRO A 105 -0.39 12.67 -12.47
CA PRO A 105 -1.28 11.99 -13.41
C PRO A 105 -2.68 12.62 -13.29
N ALA A 106 -3.27 12.93 -14.45
CA ALA A 106 -4.61 13.56 -14.49
C ALA A 106 -5.61 12.73 -13.69
N THR A 107 -5.62 11.45 -13.94
CA THR A 107 -6.22 10.40 -13.09
C THR A 107 -5.88 9.04 -13.71
N VAL A 108 -5.86 7.99 -12.90
CA VAL A 108 -5.66 6.62 -13.38
C VAL A 108 -6.99 5.91 -13.23
N LYS A 109 -7.78 5.93 -14.31
CA LYS A 109 -9.09 5.29 -14.34
C LYS A 109 -8.95 3.78 -14.56
N PRO A 110 -9.66 2.96 -13.77
CA PRO A 110 -9.83 1.55 -14.13
C PRO A 110 -10.50 1.42 -15.50
N PRO A 111 -10.22 0.35 -16.26
CA PRO A 111 -10.95 0.06 -17.47
C PRO A 111 -12.44 -0.18 -17.16
N TYR A 112 -13.30 0.06 -18.17
CA TYR A 112 -14.72 -0.20 -17.99
C TYR A 112 -14.97 -1.68 -17.66
N ASN A 113 -15.70 -1.92 -16.58
CA ASN A 113 -16.15 -3.22 -16.15
C ASN A 113 -17.65 -3.13 -15.78
N ALA A 114 -18.49 -3.91 -16.46
CA ALA A 114 -19.95 -3.85 -16.30
C ALA A 114 -20.41 -4.17 -14.86
N LYS A 115 -19.65 -4.95 -14.11
CA LYS A 115 -19.98 -5.31 -12.72
C LYS A 115 -19.72 -4.18 -11.74
N TYR A 116 -18.69 -3.33 -11.98
CA TYR A 116 -18.19 -2.36 -11.00
C TYR A 116 -18.28 -0.90 -11.44
N SER A 117 -18.16 -0.60 -12.74
CA SER A 117 -18.04 0.79 -13.22
C SER A 117 -19.32 1.62 -13.09
N THR A 118 -20.47 0.99 -12.85
CA THR A 118 -21.78 1.65 -12.72
C THR A 118 -22.31 1.68 -11.29
N LYS A 119 -21.60 1.08 -10.35
CA LYS A 119 -22.00 0.99 -8.94
C LYS A 119 -21.08 1.87 -8.09
N ASN A 120 -21.66 2.44 -7.05
CA ASN A 120 -20.90 3.18 -6.06
C ASN A 120 -20.13 2.24 -5.10
N PHE A 121 -19.08 2.74 -4.49
CA PHE A 121 -18.37 2.06 -3.42
C PHE A 121 -19.35 1.75 -2.25
N PRO A 122 -19.32 0.55 -1.65
CA PRO A 122 -18.30 -0.51 -1.78
C PRO A 122 -18.54 -1.54 -2.90
N ASP A 123 -19.63 -1.46 -3.67
CA ASP A 123 -19.99 -2.45 -4.69
C ASP A 123 -19.36 -2.17 -6.06
N GLY A 124 -18.73 -1.02 -6.22
CA GLY A 124 -18.05 -0.60 -7.44
C GLY A 124 -17.29 0.70 -7.21
N TRP A 125 -16.80 1.30 -8.29
CA TRP A 125 -15.95 2.49 -8.25
C TRP A 125 -16.50 3.70 -9.01
N ALA A 126 -17.81 3.73 -9.30
CA ALA A 126 -18.42 4.79 -10.11
C ALA A 126 -18.25 6.20 -9.50
N ASN A 127 -18.30 6.30 -8.18
CA ASN A 127 -18.27 7.57 -7.45
C ASN A 127 -16.88 7.92 -6.87
N ILE A 128 -15.86 7.07 -7.04
CA ILE A 128 -14.55 7.27 -6.44
C ILE A 128 -13.44 7.42 -7.48
N ASP A 129 -12.36 8.07 -7.09
CA ASP A 129 -11.08 8.05 -7.77
C ASP A 129 -10.16 7.04 -7.05
N PRO A 130 -9.95 5.83 -7.59
CA PRO A 130 -9.14 4.79 -6.94
C PRO A 130 -7.67 5.18 -6.76
N PHE A 131 -7.11 5.96 -7.68
CA PHE A 131 -5.74 6.43 -7.61
C PHE A 131 -5.56 7.41 -6.45
N GLU A 132 -6.44 8.41 -6.34
CA GLU A 132 -6.41 9.39 -5.26
C GLU A 132 -6.82 8.77 -3.91
N SER A 133 -7.79 7.86 -3.90
CA SER A 133 -8.20 7.13 -2.68
C SER A 133 -7.05 6.35 -2.04
N TYR A 134 -6.08 5.92 -2.83
CA TYR A 134 -4.88 5.28 -2.30
C TYR A 134 -3.76 6.30 -2.01
N ARG A 135 -3.45 7.18 -2.95
CA ARG A 135 -2.29 8.08 -2.89
C ARG A 135 -2.40 9.09 -1.75
N SER A 136 -3.57 9.69 -1.56
CA SER A 136 -3.80 10.76 -0.58
C SER A 136 -3.55 10.33 0.87
N ILE A 137 -3.69 9.04 1.17
CA ILE A 137 -3.40 8.49 2.51
C ILE A 137 -1.93 8.74 2.90
N PHE A 138 -1.00 8.74 1.93
CA PHE A 138 0.44 8.72 2.19
C PHE A 138 1.16 10.02 1.84
N ASN A 139 0.64 10.81 0.90
CA ASN A 139 1.37 11.91 0.27
C ASN A 139 1.16 13.28 0.95
N GLY A 140 0.35 13.35 2.01
CA GLY A 140 0.08 14.59 2.75
C GLY A 140 -1.11 15.40 2.24
N ASP A 141 -1.84 14.93 1.22
CA ASP A 141 -3.10 15.57 0.79
C ASP A 141 -4.22 15.39 1.83
N LEU A 142 -4.21 14.28 2.56
CA LEU A 142 -5.18 13.97 3.61
C LEU A 142 -4.54 14.17 5.00
N TYR A 143 -5.14 15.04 5.82
CA TYR A 143 -4.68 15.23 7.19
C TYR A 143 -5.01 14.03 8.09
N ALA A 144 -4.14 13.76 9.07
CA ALA A 144 -4.32 12.62 9.97
C ALA A 144 -5.65 12.61 10.73
N ASN A 145 -6.17 13.78 11.11
CA ASN A 145 -7.44 13.91 11.83
C ASN A 145 -8.68 13.80 10.93
N GLU A 146 -8.50 13.80 9.61
CA GLU A 146 -9.55 13.66 8.60
C GLU A 146 -9.54 12.26 7.97
N ASN A 147 -8.51 11.48 8.25
CA ASN A 147 -8.33 10.15 7.70
C ASN A 147 -9.02 9.09 8.59
N GLU A 148 -10.24 8.68 8.20
CA GLU A 148 -11.00 7.65 8.90
C GLU A 148 -10.39 6.24 8.76
N GLU A 149 -9.47 6.04 7.80
CA GLU A 149 -8.74 4.79 7.66
C GLU A 149 -7.56 4.68 8.64
N LEU A 150 -7.07 5.80 9.16
CA LEU A 150 -5.90 5.85 10.03
C LEU A 150 -6.23 5.35 11.44
N ILE A 151 -5.61 4.25 11.85
CA ILE A 151 -5.72 3.71 13.21
C ILE A 151 -4.62 4.25 14.11
N PHE A 152 -3.39 4.28 13.61
CA PHE A 152 -2.25 4.79 14.35
C PHE A 152 -1.22 5.45 13.44
N THR A 153 -0.75 6.61 13.88
CA THR A 153 0.36 7.34 13.26
C THR A 153 1.47 7.56 14.27
N ARG A 154 2.72 7.56 13.83
CA ARG A 154 3.86 7.99 14.66
C ARG A 154 3.93 9.51 14.84
N GLY A 155 3.02 10.21 14.21
CA GLY A 155 2.86 11.65 14.37
C GLY A 155 3.68 12.47 13.39
N ASN A 156 3.24 13.72 13.33
CA ASN A 156 3.95 14.77 12.63
C ASN A 156 4.63 15.64 13.72
N ASN A 157 5.80 15.24 14.14
CA ASN A 157 6.63 16.03 15.05
C ASN A 157 7.92 16.44 14.32
N SER A 158 8.91 16.93 15.03
CA SER A 158 10.24 17.20 14.47
C SER A 158 10.88 15.96 13.79
N LEU A 159 10.32 14.78 13.99
CA LEU A 159 10.62 13.55 13.28
C LEU A 159 9.69 13.33 12.07
N ALA A 160 8.71 14.17 11.83
CA ALA A 160 8.09 14.33 10.52
C ALA A 160 9.12 14.73 9.47
N ASP A 161 10.19 15.37 9.91
CA ASP A 161 11.42 15.48 9.16
C ASP A 161 11.92 14.13 8.67
N GLN A 162 11.65 13.02 9.35
CA GLN A 162 12.05 11.70 8.86
C GLN A 162 11.26 11.26 7.65
N VAL A 163 9.94 11.48 7.59
CA VAL A 163 9.15 11.18 6.39
C VAL A 163 9.50 12.15 5.27
N ASN A 164 9.67 13.42 5.59
CA ASN A 164 10.15 14.42 4.63
C ASN A 164 11.57 14.08 4.15
N TYR A 165 12.43 13.57 5.03
CA TYR A 165 13.76 13.09 4.66
C TYR A 165 13.70 11.83 3.80
N LEU A 166 12.80 10.89 4.08
CA LEU A 166 12.54 9.73 3.22
C LEU A 166 12.08 10.17 1.84
N VAL A 167 11.14 11.11 1.76
CA VAL A 167 10.66 11.68 0.50
C VAL A 167 11.80 12.32 -0.27
N ARG A 168 12.67 13.08 0.38
CA ARG A 168 13.87 13.66 -0.25
C ARG A 168 14.79 12.57 -0.83
N ASN A 169 14.94 11.42 -0.16
CA ASN A 169 15.72 10.30 -0.69
C ASN A 169 15.03 9.58 -1.88
N GLN A 170 13.71 9.69 -2.00
CA GLN A 170 12.94 9.14 -3.13
C GLN A 170 12.96 10.08 -4.34
N MET A 171 13.01 11.39 -4.09
CA MET A 171 12.95 12.40 -5.15
C MET A 171 14.21 12.36 -6.04
N PRO A 172 14.06 12.62 -7.36
CA PRO A 172 15.19 12.75 -8.27
C PRO A 172 16.07 13.96 -7.93
N THR A 173 17.35 13.91 -8.31
CA THR A 173 18.30 14.99 -8.06
C THR A 173 17.90 16.29 -8.77
N PHE A 174 17.17 16.18 -9.88
CA PHE A 174 16.57 17.32 -10.59
C PHE A 174 15.75 18.21 -9.67
N ALA A 175 14.97 17.62 -8.78
CA ALA A 175 14.11 18.32 -7.83
C ALA A 175 14.77 18.55 -6.45
N GLY A 176 16.11 18.49 -6.36
CA GLY A 176 16.86 18.66 -5.12
C GLY A 176 16.74 17.45 -4.17
N GLY A 177 16.40 16.28 -4.71
CA GLY A 177 16.39 15.01 -4.00
C GLY A 177 17.75 14.29 -4.01
N GLU A 178 17.76 13.11 -3.39
CA GLU A 178 18.95 12.28 -3.26
C GLU A 178 18.94 11.07 -4.22
N ASN A 179 17.81 10.73 -4.82
CA ASN A 179 17.65 9.63 -5.79
C ASN A 179 18.28 8.31 -5.29
N ARG A 180 17.98 7.92 -4.03
CA ARG A 180 18.61 6.78 -3.36
C ARG A 180 17.68 5.61 -3.10
N HIS A 181 16.36 5.83 -3.03
CA HIS A 181 15.39 4.79 -2.76
C HIS A 181 14.79 4.24 -4.04
N GLY A 182 15.08 2.98 -4.32
CA GLY A 182 14.52 2.25 -5.44
C GLY A 182 13.68 1.06 -5.01
N LEU A 183 12.81 0.61 -5.90
CA LEU A 183 12.07 -0.63 -5.79
C LEU A 183 12.86 -1.77 -6.43
N THR A 184 12.64 -3.00 -5.96
CA THR A 184 13.07 -4.19 -6.68
C THR A 184 12.15 -4.44 -7.88
N ALA A 185 12.67 -5.08 -8.92
CA ALA A 185 11.83 -5.52 -10.05
C ALA A 185 10.68 -6.41 -9.55
N LYS A 186 10.96 -7.35 -8.64
CA LYS A 186 9.93 -8.22 -8.04
C LYS A 186 8.78 -7.42 -7.40
N GLN A 187 9.08 -6.33 -6.69
CA GLN A 187 8.02 -5.47 -6.11
C GLN A 187 7.25 -4.72 -7.19
N CYS A 188 7.93 -4.27 -8.25
CA CYS A 188 7.29 -3.63 -9.40
C CYS A 188 6.33 -4.61 -10.11
N ASP A 189 6.78 -5.85 -10.31
CA ASP A 189 6.01 -6.90 -10.99
C ASP A 189 4.82 -7.42 -10.17
N ALA A 190 4.87 -7.27 -8.84
CA ALA A 190 3.79 -7.68 -7.94
C ALA A 190 2.51 -6.85 -8.02
N TYR A 191 2.55 -5.69 -8.69
CA TYR A 191 1.31 -4.97 -9.02
C TYR A 191 0.62 -5.61 -10.22
N ASP A 192 -0.70 -5.75 -10.13
CA ASP A 192 -1.51 -6.36 -11.18
C ASP A 192 -1.72 -5.42 -12.40
N MET A 193 -2.33 -5.96 -13.43
CA MET A 193 -2.89 -5.21 -14.54
C MET A 193 -4.21 -4.52 -14.11
N ALA A 194 -4.60 -3.46 -14.78
CA ALA A 194 -5.81 -2.70 -14.44
C ALA A 194 -7.12 -3.49 -14.57
N ASN A 195 -7.12 -4.57 -15.35
CA ASN A 195 -8.26 -5.48 -15.49
C ASN A 195 -8.32 -6.59 -14.42
N GLY A 196 -7.36 -6.64 -13.51
CA GLY A 196 -7.28 -7.61 -12.42
C GLY A 196 -6.36 -8.80 -12.68
N ASP A 197 -5.86 -8.97 -13.89
CA ASP A 197 -4.92 -10.04 -14.23
C ASP A 197 -3.56 -9.80 -13.57
N ALA A 198 -2.88 -10.86 -13.17
CA ALA A 198 -1.51 -10.78 -12.71
C ALA A 198 -0.59 -10.30 -13.83
N PHE A 199 0.34 -9.40 -13.51
CA PHE A 199 1.39 -9.00 -14.45
C PHE A 199 2.37 -10.15 -14.68
N ASN A 200 2.72 -10.41 -15.94
CA ASN A 200 3.70 -11.42 -16.31
C ASN A 200 4.72 -10.84 -17.29
N LEU A 201 5.91 -10.52 -16.79
CA LEU A 201 6.99 -9.95 -17.58
C LEU A 201 7.41 -10.89 -18.74
N GLN A 202 7.49 -12.20 -18.50
CA GLN A 202 7.89 -13.14 -19.54
C GLN A 202 6.86 -13.17 -20.68
N HIS A 203 5.58 -13.20 -20.35
CA HIS A 203 4.51 -13.11 -21.34
C HIS A 203 4.59 -11.82 -22.16
N PHE A 204 4.84 -10.67 -21.49
CA PHE A 204 5.05 -9.40 -22.20
C PHE A 204 6.24 -9.47 -23.16
N LEU A 205 7.36 -10.03 -22.73
CA LEU A 205 8.57 -10.14 -23.56
C LEU A 205 8.37 -11.08 -24.76
N ASP A 206 7.61 -12.15 -24.59
CA ASP A 206 7.33 -13.15 -25.61
C ASP A 206 6.31 -12.67 -26.65
N THR A 207 5.36 -11.84 -26.22
CA THR A 207 4.24 -11.39 -27.08
C THR A 207 4.48 -10.01 -27.71
N CYS A 208 5.36 -9.17 -27.12
CA CYS A 208 5.67 -7.84 -27.64
C CYS A 208 6.97 -7.85 -28.45
N ASP A 209 6.88 -7.60 -29.74
CA ASP A 209 8.03 -7.42 -30.61
C ASP A 209 9.04 -6.42 -30.01
N ALA A 210 10.31 -6.81 -29.98
CA ALA A 210 11.38 -6.00 -29.38
C ALA A 210 11.46 -4.58 -29.94
N SER A 211 11.16 -4.39 -31.24
CA SER A 211 11.12 -3.08 -31.90
C SER A 211 9.92 -2.22 -31.50
N LYS A 212 8.90 -2.81 -30.87
CA LYS A 212 7.63 -2.18 -30.51
C LYS A 212 7.44 -2.02 -29.00
N ARG A 213 8.45 -2.30 -28.19
CA ARG A 213 8.36 -2.27 -26.72
C ARG A 213 8.27 -0.88 -26.12
N PHE A 214 8.55 0.16 -26.89
CA PHE A 214 8.47 1.55 -26.43
C PHE A 214 7.26 2.25 -27.03
N VAL A 215 6.66 3.17 -26.28
CA VAL A 215 5.55 4.01 -26.75
C VAL A 215 6.07 4.95 -27.84
N THR A 216 5.38 4.97 -28.98
CA THR A 216 5.66 5.89 -30.09
C THR A 216 4.95 7.22 -29.92
N GLU A 217 5.38 8.26 -30.65
CA GLU A 217 4.69 9.55 -30.71
C GLU A 217 3.24 9.42 -31.23
N ASP A 218 3.00 8.54 -32.19
CA ASP A 218 1.67 8.34 -32.74
C ASP A 218 0.74 7.63 -31.74
N GLU A 219 1.24 6.63 -31.03
CA GLU A 219 0.48 5.96 -29.97
C GLU A 219 0.15 6.93 -28.81
N TYR A 220 1.08 7.81 -28.46
CA TYR A 220 0.86 8.83 -27.45
C TYR A 220 -0.20 9.84 -27.90
N LYS A 221 -0.10 10.39 -29.12
CA LYS A 221 -1.09 11.31 -29.68
C LYS A 221 -2.47 10.68 -29.81
N ALA A 222 -2.54 9.38 -30.09
CA ALA A 222 -3.78 8.61 -30.11
C ALA A 222 -4.36 8.30 -28.73
N GLY A 223 -3.66 8.66 -27.62
CA GLY A 223 -4.09 8.37 -26.24
C GLY A 223 -4.13 6.89 -25.89
N LYS A 224 -3.35 6.05 -26.63
CA LYS A 224 -3.40 4.58 -26.47
C LYS A 224 -2.94 4.12 -25.09
N TYR A 225 -2.01 4.84 -24.49
CA TYR A 225 -1.45 4.55 -23.16
C TYR A 225 -1.45 5.84 -22.32
N PRO A 226 -2.58 6.21 -21.68
CA PRO A 226 -2.76 7.53 -21.06
C PRO A 226 -1.73 7.89 -20.00
N GLN A 227 -1.20 6.89 -19.31
CA GLN A 227 -0.21 7.08 -18.23
C GLN A 227 1.24 7.13 -18.72
N LEU A 228 1.47 6.81 -20.01
CA LEU A 228 2.82 6.73 -20.56
C LEU A 228 3.08 7.85 -21.57
N ARG A 229 4.32 8.28 -21.64
CA ARG A 229 4.83 9.24 -22.62
C ARG A 229 5.65 8.51 -23.70
N PRO A 230 5.98 9.17 -24.82
CA PRO A 230 6.86 8.59 -25.82
C PRO A 230 8.18 8.10 -25.23
N ASN A 231 8.72 7.03 -25.80
CA ASN A 231 9.95 6.35 -25.39
C ASN A 231 9.90 5.65 -24.02
N VAL A 232 8.76 5.61 -23.34
CA VAL A 232 8.56 4.80 -22.13
C VAL A 232 8.28 3.35 -22.51
N TRP A 233 8.77 2.43 -21.72
CA TRP A 233 8.60 1.00 -21.93
C TRP A 233 7.16 0.57 -21.65
N LYS A 234 6.56 -0.17 -22.58
CA LYS A 234 5.13 -0.57 -22.55
C LYS A 234 4.81 -1.61 -21.46
N GLU A 235 5.79 -2.22 -20.81
CA GLU A 235 5.55 -3.07 -19.63
C GLU A 235 4.86 -2.32 -18.49
N TYR A 236 4.97 -0.99 -18.48
CA TYR A 236 4.32 -0.12 -17.49
C TYR A 236 2.91 0.33 -17.91
N ALA A 237 2.45 -0.11 -19.09
CA ALA A 237 1.12 0.23 -19.57
C ALA A 237 0.02 -0.59 -18.90
N ASN A 238 -1.16 0.02 -18.76
CA ASN A 238 -2.37 -0.66 -18.27
C ASN A 238 -2.22 -1.37 -16.93
N ARG A 239 -1.35 -0.84 -16.07
CA ARG A 239 -1.19 -1.33 -14.69
C ARG A 239 -2.26 -0.73 -13.78
N GLU A 240 -2.51 -1.36 -12.67
CA GLU A 240 -3.47 -0.90 -11.68
C GLU A 240 -3.16 0.51 -11.12
N PRO A 241 -4.15 1.25 -10.58
CA PRO A 241 -3.93 2.61 -10.08
C PRO A 241 -2.84 2.72 -9.01
N ARG A 242 -2.71 1.71 -8.11
CA ARG A 242 -1.67 1.69 -7.07
C ARG A 242 -0.26 1.61 -7.63
N PHE A 243 -0.07 0.99 -8.80
CA PHE A 243 1.22 0.98 -9.49
C PHE A 243 1.69 2.41 -9.78
N TYR A 244 0.85 3.20 -10.44
CA TYR A 244 1.20 4.58 -10.81
C TYR A 244 1.31 5.51 -9.59
N ALA A 245 0.65 5.19 -8.48
CA ALA A 245 0.78 5.92 -7.23
C ALA A 245 2.06 5.59 -6.45
N SER A 246 2.69 4.44 -6.73
CA SER A 246 3.80 3.93 -5.92
C SER A 246 5.12 3.81 -6.67
N VAL A 247 5.08 3.58 -7.99
CA VAL A 247 6.25 3.24 -8.80
C VAL A 247 6.67 4.41 -9.68
N ALA A 248 7.89 4.88 -9.49
CA ALA A 248 8.53 5.83 -10.37
C ALA A 248 9.39 5.07 -11.40
N PHE A 249 8.74 4.59 -12.46
CA PHE A 249 9.43 3.91 -13.56
C PHE A 249 10.23 4.89 -14.41
N SER A 250 11.19 4.40 -15.20
CA SER A 250 11.99 5.23 -16.10
C SER A 250 11.11 5.88 -17.15
N GLY A 251 11.09 7.21 -17.20
CA GLY A 251 10.18 8.01 -18.02
C GLY A 251 8.87 8.39 -17.32
N ALA A 252 8.72 8.06 -16.03
CA ALA A 252 7.61 8.55 -15.22
C ALA A 252 7.65 10.08 -15.11
N PHE A 253 6.47 10.64 -14.99
CA PHE A 253 6.27 12.09 -14.97
C PHE A 253 6.16 12.59 -13.52
N TRP A 254 6.87 13.67 -13.24
CA TRP A 254 6.94 14.27 -11.92
C TRP A 254 6.44 15.71 -11.98
N PRO A 255 5.38 16.08 -11.27
CA PRO A 255 4.77 17.40 -11.36
C PRO A 255 5.63 18.54 -10.84
N PHE A 256 6.26 18.38 -9.65
CA PHE A 256 7.04 19.41 -8.96
C PHE A 256 6.31 20.77 -8.89
N ALA A 257 5.01 20.75 -8.62
CA ALA A 257 4.13 21.90 -8.84
C ALA A 257 4.44 23.10 -7.92
N SER A 258 5.14 22.90 -6.78
CA SER A 258 5.58 24.02 -5.92
C SER A 258 6.84 24.73 -6.42
N ALA A 259 7.52 24.22 -7.44
CA ALA A 259 8.66 24.91 -8.02
C ALA A 259 8.23 26.28 -8.55
N LYS A 260 9.05 27.32 -8.28
CA LYS A 260 8.74 28.69 -8.69
C LYS A 260 8.66 28.85 -10.21
N ASP A 261 9.68 28.37 -10.91
CA ASP A 261 9.80 28.54 -12.35
C ASP A 261 9.15 27.37 -13.10
N ALA A 262 8.40 27.70 -14.15
CA ALA A 262 7.61 26.71 -14.91
C ALA A 262 8.47 25.61 -15.53
N GLU A 263 9.71 25.92 -15.91
CA GLU A 263 10.67 24.98 -16.50
C GLU A 263 11.10 23.84 -15.55
N TYR A 264 10.91 24.03 -14.22
CA TYR A 264 11.15 22.96 -13.23
C TYR A 264 9.94 22.07 -13.02
N ARG A 265 8.76 22.46 -13.50
CA ARG A 265 7.52 21.71 -13.33
C ARG A 265 7.35 20.67 -14.44
N ASN A 266 6.55 19.67 -14.16
CA ASN A 266 6.10 18.68 -15.13
C ASN A 266 7.26 17.98 -15.87
N GLN A 267 8.19 17.40 -15.13
CA GLN A 267 9.37 16.76 -15.68
C GLN A 267 9.19 15.28 -15.91
N GLN A 268 9.66 14.78 -17.04
CA GLN A 268 9.82 13.35 -17.31
C GLN A 268 11.21 12.92 -16.84
N ILE A 269 11.27 11.96 -15.91
CA ILE A 269 12.50 11.55 -15.24
C ILE A 269 12.99 10.21 -15.78
N TRP A 270 14.27 10.17 -16.19
CA TRP A 270 14.91 9.02 -16.84
C TRP A 270 16.03 8.45 -15.99
N TYR A 271 15.90 7.16 -15.62
CA TYR A 271 16.89 6.43 -14.82
C TYR A 271 17.86 5.61 -15.68
N TYR A 272 17.80 5.69 -16.99
CA TYR A 272 18.74 5.01 -17.88
C TYR A 272 20.17 5.53 -17.70
N ARG A 273 21.14 4.62 -17.86
CA ARG A 273 22.56 4.96 -17.79
C ARG A 273 22.90 6.14 -18.72
N GLY A 274 23.62 7.11 -18.19
CA GLY A 274 24.01 8.32 -18.91
C GLY A 274 23.00 9.49 -18.78
N ASN A 275 21.77 9.23 -18.35
CA ASN A 275 20.83 10.31 -18.03
C ASN A 275 21.10 10.92 -16.66
N LYS A 276 20.44 12.05 -16.36
CA LYS A 276 20.69 12.82 -15.13
C LYS A 276 20.50 11.97 -13.88
N GLU A 277 19.45 11.14 -13.85
CA GLU A 277 19.11 10.30 -12.68
C GLU A 277 19.61 8.86 -12.80
N GLY A 278 20.25 8.51 -13.91
CA GLY A 278 20.87 7.21 -14.13
C GLY A 278 22.32 7.16 -13.68
N ARG A 279 22.90 5.94 -13.72
CA ARG A 279 24.31 5.75 -13.40
C ARG A 279 25.22 6.52 -14.35
N LYS A 280 26.09 7.36 -13.80
CA LYS A 280 27.13 8.09 -14.52
C LYS A 280 28.39 8.23 -13.65
N ASN A 281 29.52 8.47 -14.28
CA ASN A 281 30.80 8.62 -13.59
C ASN A 281 30.77 9.81 -12.61
N GLY A 282 31.26 9.61 -11.40
CA GLY A 282 31.39 10.64 -10.37
C GLY A 282 30.07 10.92 -9.61
N SER A 283 28.99 10.18 -9.86
CA SER A 283 27.73 10.32 -9.09
C SER A 283 27.47 9.06 -8.27
N ASP A 284 27.13 9.24 -7.01
CA ASP A 284 26.64 8.19 -6.09
C ASP A 284 25.10 8.23 -5.96
N LYS A 285 24.45 9.21 -6.59
CA LYS A 285 22.99 9.43 -6.52
C LYS A 285 22.30 8.81 -7.72
N TRP A 286 22.15 7.49 -7.70
CA TRP A 286 21.44 6.74 -8.73
C TRP A 286 20.82 5.47 -8.15
N ILE A 287 19.74 5.01 -8.77
CA ILE A 287 18.97 3.83 -8.35
C ILE A 287 19.46 2.61 -9.13
N PRO A 288 20.01 1.57 -8.47
CA PRO A 288 20.57 0.39 -9.16
C PRO A 288 19.57 -0.36 -10.05
N THR A 289 18.32 -0.41 -9.64
CA THR A 289 17.24 -1.07 -10.40
C THR A 289 16.66 -0.21 -11.52
N GLY A 290 16.92 1.11 -11.51
CA GLY A 290 16.26 2.05 -12.42
C GLY A 290 14.75 2.23 -12.16
N ILE A 291 14.26 1.77 -11.02
CA ILE A 291 12.84 1.88 -10.61
C ILE A 291 12.79 2.61 -9.27
N GLY A 292 12.27 3.83 -9.27
CA GLY A 292 12.14 4.67 -8.07
C GLY A 292 10.81 4.45 -7.34
N MET A 293 10.60 5.23 -6.29
CA MET A 293 9.40 5.20 -5.44
C MET A 293 8.65 6.53 -5.51
N MET A 294 7.31 6.44 -5.62
CA MET A 294 6.41 7.61 -5.59
C MET A 294 5.39 7.58 -4.45
N LYS A 295 5.29 6.52 -3.67
CA LYS A 295 4.20 6.29 -2.70
C LYS A 295 3.92 7.47 -1.78
N PHE A 296 4.96 8.18 -1.34
CA PHE A 296 4.86 9.31 -0.42
C PHE A 296 5.00 10.68 -1.11
N ILE A 297 5.14 10.69 -2.43
CA ILE A 297 5.38 11.93 -3.17
C ILE A 297 4.07 12.67 -3.39
N ASN A 298 4.04 13.93 -2.93
CA ASN A 298 2.98 14.87 -3.27
C ASN A 298 3.29 15.49 -4.64
N PRO A 299 2.29 15.75 -5.49
CA PRO A 299 2.51 16.48 -6.76
C PRO A 299 3.22 17.81 -6.60
N ASN A 300 3.08 18.44 -5.44
CA ASN A 300 3.74 19.71 -5.12
C ASN A 300 5.18 19.55 -4.62
N ASP A 301 5.63 18.35 -4.22
CA ASP A 301 6.96 18.20 -3.63
C ASP A 301 8.07 18.62 -4.59
N CYS A 302 8.89 19.57 -4.16
CA CYS A 302 10.09 20.04 -4.82
C CYS A 302 11.04 20.63 -3.79
N ASN A 303 12.29 20.17 -3.74
CA ASN A 303 13.30 20.63 -2.76
C ASN A 303 14.33 21.59 -3.39
N THR A 304 14.00 22.21 -4.50
CA THR A 304 14.83 23.21 -5.20
C THR A 304 13.95 24.28 -5.81
N ASN A 305 14.52 25.30 -6.41
CA ASN A 305 13.80 26.38 -7.11
C ASN A 305 12.69 27.01 -6.25
N ASN A 306 12.98 27.33 -4.98
CA ASN A 306 12.03 27.86 -4.00
C ASN A 306 10.76 26.97 -3.78
N GLY A 307 10.79 25.74 -4.22
CA GLY A 307 9.76 24.74 -3.91
C GLY A 307 9.89 24.23 -2.46
N LYS A 308 8.94 23.44 -2.04
CA LYS A 308 8.91 22.84 -0.70
C LYS A 308 8.45 21.39 -0.76
N ILE A 309 8.85 20.61 0.24
CA ILE A 309 8.28 19.29 0.51
C ILE A 309 7.10 19.50 1.46
N TYR A 310 5.94 18.97 1.09
CA TYR A 310 4.73 19.03 1.90
C TYR A 310 4.80 18.02 3.04
N ASP A 311 4.24 18.38 4.20
CA ASP A 311 4.22 17.49 5.37
C ASP A 311 3.45 16.22 5.07
N LYS A 312 3.95 15.10 5.59
CA LYS A 312 3.37 13.77 5.42
C LYS A 312 2.87 13.22 6.74
N VAL A 313 1.93 12.30 6.64
CA VAL A 313 1.49 11.49 7.78
C VAL A 313 2.23 10.15 7.72
N ASP A 314 2.87 9.78 8.82
CA ASP A 314 3.51 8.46 8.94
C ASP A 314 2.46 7.42 9.36
N VAL A 315 1.88 6.75 8.38
CA VAL A 315 0.83 5.75 8.58
C VAL A 315 1.45 4.46 9.12
N ALA A 316 1.27 4.19 10.41
CA ALA A 316 1.80 2.98 11.05
C ALA A 316 0.83 1.80 10.98
N ILE A 317 -0.46 2.03 11.18
CA ILE A 317 -1.54 1.04 11.06
C ILE A 317 -2.77 1.74 10.48
N ARG A 318 -3.41 1.13 9.51
CA ARG A 318 -4.64 1.60 8.88
C ARG A 318 -5.69 0.49 8.78
N TYR A 319 -6.94 0.86 8.56
CA TYR A 319 -8.06 -0.09 8.52
C TYR A 319 -7.94 -1.16 7.44
N ALA A 320 -7.40 -0.80 6.26
CA ALA A 320 -7.12 -1.80 5.21
C ALA A 320 -6.18 -2.91 5.69
N ASP A 321 -5.20 -2.60 6.56
CA ASP A 321 -4.29 -3.61 7.11
C ASP A 321 -5.06 -4.59 7.99
N ILE A 322 -6.02 -4.10 8.78
CA ILE A 322 -6.88 -4.94 9.64
C ILE A 322 -7.78 -5.86 8.81
N LEU A 323 -8.41 -5.33 7.75
CA LEU A 323 -9.25 -6.13 6.85
C LEU A 323 -8.45 -7.27 6.20
N LEU A 324 -7.24 -6.99 5.76
CA LEU A 324 -6.36 -8.00 5.15
C LEU A 324 -5.86 -9.01 6.18
N MET A 325 -5.49 -8.57 7.40
CA MET A 325 -5.11 -9.48 8.50
C MET A 325 -6.26 -10.41 8.88
N TYR A 326 -7.49 -9.90 8.91
CA TYR A 326 -8.68 -10.71 9.18
C TYR A 326 -8.90 -11.77 8.12
N ALA A 327 -8.86 -11.38 6.85
CA ALA A 327 -9.00 -12.31 5.73
C ALA A 327 -7.90 -13.38 5.70
N GLU A 328 -6.63 -12.98 5.93
CA GLU A 328 -5.50 -13.89 6.01
C GLU A 328 -5.70 -14.91 7.14
N ALA A 329 -6.02 -14.44 8.34
CA ALA A 329 -6.19 -15.31 9.49
C ALA A 329 -7.34 -16.32 9.31
N LEU A 330 -8.46 -15.91 8.68
CA LEU A 330 -9.56 -16.82 8.35
C LEU A 330 -9.18 -17.81 7.25
N ASN A 331 -8.34 -17.39 6.27
CA ASN A 331 -7.91 -18.25 5.18
C ASN A 331 -7.02 -19.42 5.64
N GLU A 332 -6.23 -19.20 6.67
CA GLU A 332 -5.32 -20.18 7.23
C GLU A 332 -6.01 -21.25 8.12
N LEU A 333 -7.30 -21.07 8.41
CA LEU A 333 -8.08 -22.06 9.15
C LEU A 333 -8.51 -23.22 8.25
N THR A 334 -8.37 -24.44 8.74
CA THR A 334 -8.83 -25.65 8.05
C THR A 334 -10.36 -25.65 7.92
N PRO A 335 -10.92 -25.89 6.72
CA PRO A 335 -12.36 -26.00 6.56
C PRO A 335 -12.97 -27.05 7.49
N GLY A 336 -14.06 -26.68 8.19
CA GLY A 336 -14.75 -27.54 9.14
C GLY A 336 -14.25 -27.45 10.58
N ASN A 337 -13.06 -26.88 10.82
CA ASN A 337 -12.60 -26.62 12.19
C ASN A 337 -13.24 -25.34 12.74
N SER A 338 -13.47 -25.33 14.05
CA SER A 338 -13.95 -24.15 14.78
C SER A 338 -13.25 -24.03 16.13
N TYR A 339 -13.03 -22.80 16.59
CA TYR A 339 -12.30 -22.50 17.80
C TYR A 339 -13.08 -21.50 18.65
N GLU A 340 -13.22 -21.80 19.93
CA GLU A 340 -13.72 -20.82 20.91
C GLU A 340 -12.59 -19.89 21.29
N VAL A 341 -12.79 -18.59 21.13
CA VAL A 341 -11.81 -17.53 21.42
C VAL A 341 -12.49 -16.45 22.24
N THR A 342 -11.81 -15.98 23.28
CA THR A 342 -12.28 -14.83 24.06
C THR A 342 -11.88 -13.53 23.36
N ASN A 343 -12.88 -12.68 23.07
CA ASN A 343 -12.67 -11.34 22.51
C ASN A 343 -12.08 -10.37 23.56
N TRP A 344 -11.81 -9.12 23.16
CA TRP A 344 -11.24 -8.12 24.07
C TRP A 344 -12.17 -7.72 25.23
N GLN A 345 -13.49 -7.93 25.09
CA GLN A 345 -14.51 -7.62 26.10
C GLN A 345 -14.72 -8.78 27.11
N GLY A 346 -14.07 -9.91 26.89
CA GLY A 346 -14.20 -11.11 27.74
C GLY A 346 -15.33 -12.05 27.30
N GLU A 347 -15.93 -11.82 26.12
CA GLU A 347 -16.99 -12.66 25.58
C GLU A 347 -16.42 -13.79 24.73
N THR A 348 -17.04 -14.96 24.77
CA THR A 348 -16.65 -16.09 23.92
C THR A 348 -17.24 -15.94 22.53
N MET A 349 -16.41 -16.04 21.51
CA MET A 349 -16.80 -16.09 20.10
C MET A 349 -16.28 -17.37 19.45
N VAL A 350 -17.04 -17.92 18.51
CA VAL A 350 -16.64 -19.08 17.69
C VAL A 350 -16.04 -18.58 16.39
N VAL A 351 -14.82 -18.96 16.10
CA VAL A 351 -14.09 -18.59 14.89
C VAL A 351 -13.86 -19.84 14.03
N SER A 352 -14.25 -19.75 12.78
CA SER A 352 -14.03 -20.77 11.76
C SER A 352 -13.68 -20.12 10.42
N ARG A 353 -13.17 -20.90 9.47
CA ARG A 353 -12.96 -20.42 8.09
C ARG A 353 -14.30 -19.92 7.53
N ASN A 354 -14.35 -18.69 7.09
CA ASN A 354 -15.55 -18.06 6.56
C ASN A 354 -15.20 -17.31 5.27
N THR A 355 -15.56 -17.91 4.13
CA THR A 355 -15.25 -17.37 2.80
C THR A 355 -16.00 -16.08 2.48
N GLU A 356 -17.22 -15.90 3.02
CA GLU A 356 -17.99 -14.67 2.85
C GLU A 356 -17.32 -13.48 3.55
N GLU A 357 -16.92 -13.65 4.81
CA GLU A 357 -16.22 -12.60 5.57
C GLU A 357 -14.83 -12.27 4.96
N MET A 358 -14.11 -13.30 4.46
CA MET A 358 -12.85 -13.09 3.73
C MET A 358 -13.07 -12.27 2.46
N SER A 359 -14.03 -12.70 1.63
CA SER A 359 -14.38 -12.00 0.40
C SER A 359 -14.77 -10.56 0.68
N LYS A 360 -15.69 -10.31 1.62
CA LYS A 360 -16.13 -8.98 2.01
C LYS A 360 -14.96 -8.06 2.43
N SER A 361 -13.99 -8.60 3.14
CA SER A 361 -12.82 -7.84 3.60
C SER A 361 -11.87 -7.51 2.45
N VAL A 362 -11.56 -8.48 1.58
CA VAL A 362 -10.65 -8.31 0.45
C VAL A 362 -11.28 -7.46 -0.65
N SER A 363 -12.56 -7.72 -1.00
CA SER A 363 -13.29 -7.00 -2.05
C SER A 363 -13.30 -5.49 -1.80
N ARG A 364 -13.59 -5.05 -0.59
CA ARG A 364 -13.60 -3.61 -0.25
C ARG A 364 -12.27 -2.93 -0.55
N VAL A 365 -11.15 -3.60 -0.19
CA VAL A 365 -9.80 -3.08 -0.45
C VAL A 365 -9.48 -3.07 -1.94
N ARG A 366 -9.86 -4.12 -2.69
CA ARG A 366 -9.64 -4.21 -4.14
C ARG A 366 -10.48 -3.19 -4.90
N ILE A 367 -11.78 -3.11 -4.63
CA ILE A 367 -12.69 -2.17 -5.31
C ILE A 367 -12.26 -0.72 -5.04
N ARG A 368 -11.88 -0.37 -3.80
CA ARG A 368 -11.33 0.95 -3.47
C ARG A 368 -10.09 1.27 -4.32
N ALA A 369 -9.28 0.28 -4.63
CA ALA A 369 -8.09 0.42 -5.49
C ALA A 369 -8.40 0.38 -6.99
N GLY A 370 -9.66 0.28 -7.40
CA GLY A 370 -10.08 0.18 -8.80
C GLY A 370 -9.77 -1.18 -9.43
N MET A 371 -9.70 -2.22 -8.60
CA MET A 371 -9.41 -3.58 -9.02
C MET A 371 -10.67 -4.42 -8.95
N PRO A 372 -10.96 -5.24 -9.99
CA PRO A 372 -12.01 -6.25 -9.89
C PRO A 372 -11.77 -7.18 -8.70
N ASP A 373 -12.84 -7.66 -8.11
CA ASP A 373 -12.76 -8.71 -7.10
C ASP A 373 -12.27 -10.02 -7.70
N TYR A 374 -11.74 -10.90 -6.87
CA TYR A 374 -11.47 -12.27 -7.29
C TYR A 374 -12.78 -12.95 -7.66
N GLU A 375 -12.80 -13.63 -8.81
CA GLU A 375 -13.92 -14.50 -9.14
C GLU A 375 -13.90 -15.67 -8.14
N GLN A 376 -15.05 -15.92 -7.52
CA GLN A 376 -15.21 -17.13 -6.72
C GLN A 376 -15.34 -18.29 -7.70
N GLU A 377 -14.39 -19.21 -7.66
CA GLU A 377 -14.47 -20.47 -8.38
C GLU A 377 -15.57 -21.38 -7.80
#